data_1718d8f5e144d658605bf02b6085f843
#
_entry.id   1718d8f5e144d658605bf02b6085f843
#
_cell.length_a   1.000
_cell.length_b   1.000
_cell.length_c   1.000
_cell.angle_alpha   90.00
_cell.angle_beta   90.00
_cell.angle_gamma   90.00
#
_symmetry.space_group_name_H-M   'P 1'
#
loop_
_entity.id
_entity.type
_entity.pdbx_description
1 polymer ?
#
loop_
_entity_poly.entity_id
_entity_poly.type
_entity_poly.pdbx_seq_one_letter_code
_entity_poly.pdbx_strand_id
1 'polypeptide(L)' 'MPRITIEADEGRTIEQKRGLVRDITEAVVKNFNARPEAVSILIYEHSKENRAKAGKLIVDCE' A
#
# COMPACT_ATOMS: atom_id res chain seq x y z
N MET A 1 -16.10 8.27 5.27
CA MET A 1 -15.45 6.96 5.39
C MET A 1 -14.01 7.07 4.91
N PRO A 2 -13.01 6.83 5.79
CA PRO A 2 -11.62 6.93 5.35
C PRO A 2 -11.26 5.81 4.38
N ARG A 3 -10.60 6.21 3.31
CA ARG A 3 -10.04 5.27 2.34
C ARG A 3 -8.58 5.58 2.16
N ILE A 4 -7.75 4.56 2.27
CA ILE A 4 -6.33 4.71 2.12
C ILE A 4 -5.88 3.85 0.94
N THR A 5 -5.11 4.45 0.06
CA THR A 5 -4.53 3.73 -1.07
C THR A 5 -3.02 3.70 -0.91
N ILE A 6 -2.44 2.53 -1.05
CA ILE A 6 -1.01 2.33 -0.95
C ILE A 6 -0.50 1.82 -2.29
N GLU A 7 0.54 2.43 -2.80
CA GLU A 7 1.25 1.92 -3.96
C GLU A 7 2.64 1.52 -3.53
N ALA A 8 3.05 0.33 -3.88
CA ALA A 8 4.35 -0.19 -3.48
C ALA A 8 4.86 -1.19 -4.51
N ASP A 9 6.15 -1.41 -4.48
CA ASP A 9 6.73 -2.47 -5.29
C ASP A 9 6.34 -3.82 -4.71
N GLU A 10 6.15 -4.80 -5.56
CA GLU A 10 5.83 -6.16 -5.12
C GLU A 10 6.98 -6.78 -4.35
N GLY A 11 6.71 -7.86 -3.64
CA GLY A 11 7.73 -8.61 -2.93
C GLY A 11 7.53 -8.70 -1.43
N ARG A 12 6.53 -8.01 -0.87
CA ARG A 12 6.24 -8.12 0.56
C ARG A 12 5.42 -9.36 0.83
N THR A 13 5.62 -9.93 2.01
CA THR A 13 4.87 -11.10 2.43
C THR A 13 3.46 -10.73 2.86
N ILE A 14 2.58 -11.73 2.89
CA ILE A 14 1.22 -11.50 3.38
C ILE A 14 1.23 -11.07 4.86
N GLU A 15 2.17 -11.57 5.66
CA GLU A 15 2.27 -11.17 7.06
C GLU A 15 2.68 -9.70 7.21
N GLN A 16 3.58 -9.24 6.34
CA GLN A 16 3.95 -7.83 6.34
C GLN A 16 2.75 -6.95 5.98
N LYS A 17 1.94 -7.37 5.03
CA LYS A 17 0.74 -6.62 4.65
C LYS A 17 -0.30 -6.62 5.77
N ARG A 18 -0.47 -7.75 6.46
CA ARG A 18 -1.39 -7.82 7.61
C ARG A 18 -0.98 -6.83 8.70
N GLY A 19 0.31 -6.77 9.01
CA GLY A 19 0.81 -5.81 9.99
C GLY A 19 0.59 -4.37 9.56
N LEU A 20 0.87 -4.08 8.31
CA LEU A 20 0.72 -2.73 7.77
C LEU A 20 -0.73 -2.25 7.84
N VAL A 21 -1.68 -3.05 7.38
CA VAL A 21 -3.08 -2.63 7.36
C VAL A 21 -3.64 -2.48 8.78
N ARG A 22 -3.19 -3.33 9.72
CA ARG A 22 -3.56 -3.20 11.12
C ARG A 22 -3.06 -1.87 11.69
N ASP A 23 -1.80 -1.56 11.47
CA ASP A 23 -1.19 -0.35 12.03
C ASP A 23 -1.79 0.92 11.43
N ILE A 24 -2.04 0.92 10.13
CA ILE A 24 -2.67 2.07 9.47
C ILE A 24 -4.09 2.26 9.98
N THR A 25 -4.85 1.18 10.13
CA THR A 25 -6.22 1.26 10.64
C THR A 25 -6.23 1.86 12.04
N GLU A 26 -5.33 1.41 12.91
CA GLU A 26 -5.21 1.96 14.26
C GLU A 26 -4.91 3.46 14.23
N ALA A 27 -4.00 3.88 13.35
CA ALA A 27 -3.64 5.28 13.23
C ALA A 27 -4.82 6.13 12.75
N VAL A 28 -5.59 5.64 11.79
CA VAL A 28 -6.74 6.37 11.27
C VAL A 28 -7.83 6.46 12.33
N VAL A 29 -8.11 5.37 13.03
CA VAL A 29 -9.10 5.36 14.11
C VAL A 29 -8.72 6.39 15.18
N LYS A 30 -7.45 6.41 15.56
CA LYS A 30 -6.96 7.31 16.62
C LYS A 30 -7.04 8.78 16.18
N ASN A 31 -6.62 9.07 14.97
CA ASN A 31 -6.44 10.47 14.53
C ASN A 31 -7.69 11.07 13.91
N PHE A 32 -8.52 10.26 13.26
CA PHE A 32 -9.74 10.73 12.61
C PHE A 32 -10.97 10.48 13.45
N ASN A 33 -10.83 9.84 14.60
CA ASN A 33 -11.95 9.43 15.43
C ASN A 33 -12.95 8.60 14.61
N ALA A 34 -12.43 7.71 13.79
CA ALA A 34 -13.22 6.83 12.94
C ALA A 34 -13.40 5.46 13.59
N ARG A 35 -14.44 4.76 13.17
CA ARG A 35 -14.63 3.38 13.60
C ARG A 35 -13.77 2.46 12.72
N PRO A 36 -13.21 1.38 13.27
CA PRO A 36 -12.39 0.47 12.45
C PRO A 36 -13.12 -0.04 11.21
N GLU A 37 -14.44 -0.31 11.32
CA GLU A 37 -15.23 -0.82 10.20
C GLU A 37 -15.37 0.19 9.06
N ALA A 38 -15.13 1.46 9.33
CA ALA A 38 -15.24 2.50 8.31
C ALA A 38 -13.94 2.72 7.54
N VAL A 39 -12.84 2.12 8.01
CA VAL A 39 -11.53 2.29 7.37
C VAL A 39 -11.33 1.21 6.32
N SER A 40 -11.12 1.61 5.08
CA SER A 40 -10.77 0.67 4.02
C SER A 40 -9.40 1.01 3.45
N ILE A 41 -8.65 -0.03 3.09
CA ILE A 41 -7.30 0.11 2.57
C ILE A 41 -7.18 -0.72 1.30
N LEU A 42 -6.59 -0.13 0.28
CA LEU A 42 -6.36 -0.81 -0.99
C LEU A 42 -4.87 -0.74 -1.28
N ILE A 43 -4.26 -1.88 -1.57
CA ILE A 43 -2.84 -1.96 -1.86
C ILE A 43 -2.67 -2.31 -3.33
N TYR A 44 -1.98 -1.43 -4.05
CA TYR A 44 -1.57 -1.68 -5.43
C TYR A 44 -0.10 -2.06 -5.43
N GLU A 45 0.21 -3.24 -5.90
CA GLU A 45 1.58 -3.68 -6.02
C GLU A 45 2.01 -3.63 -7.48
N HIS A 46 3.20 -3.13 -7.73
CA HIS A 46 3.72 -2.94 -9.08
C HIS A 46 4.97 -3.77 -9.28
N SER A 47 5.03 -4.46 -10.41
CA SER A 47 6.26 -5.15 -10.82
C SER A 47 7.18 -4.15 -11.53
N LYS A 48 8.45 -4.53 -11.64
CA LYS A 48 9.43 -3.71 -12.37
C LYS A 48 9.12 -3.63 -13.85
N GLU A 49 8.33 -4.56 -14.37
CA GLU A 49 7.89 -4.55 -15.76
C GLU A 49 6.81 -3.51 -16.02
N ASN A 50 6.18 -3.00 -14.98
CA ASN A 50 5.07 -2.05 -15.09
C ASN A 50 5.45 -0.64 -14.66
N ARG A 51 6.74 -0.40 -14.42
CA ARG A 51 7.22 0.93 -14.07
C ARG A 51 8.37 1.31 -14.99
N ALA A 52 8.40 2.57 -15.37
CA ALA A 52 9.41 3.09 -16.28
C ALA A 52 9.87 4.47 -15.82
N LYS A 53 11.09 4.81 -16.19
CA LYS A 53 11.63 6.13 -15.93
C LYS A 53 12.54 6.50 -17.11
N ALA A 54 12.38 7.72 -17.61
CA ALA A 54 13.18 8.24 -18.72
C ALA A 54 13.17 7.32 -19.96
N GLY A 55 12.01 6.71 -20.22
CA GLY A 55 11.84 5.85 -21.39
C GLY A 55 12.33 4.43 -21.23
N LYS A 56 12.77 4.03 -20.03
CA LYS A 56 13.24 2.68 -19.77
C LYS A 56 12.41 2.03 -18.68
N LEU A 57 12.08 0.77 -18.86
CA LEU A 57 11.45 -0.02 -17.81
C LEU A 57 12.42 -0.24 -16.65
N ILE A 58 11.92 -0.23 -15.43
CA ILE A 58 12.76 -0.42 -14.25
C ILE A 58 13.48 -1.77 -14.30
N VAL A 59 12.83 -2.81 -14.84
CA VAL A 59 13.46 -4.13 -14.97
C VAL A 59 14.75 -4.08 -15.81
N ASP A 60 14.85 -3.13 -16.73
CA ASP A 60 16.00 -2.99 -17.60
C ASP A 60 17.11 -2.12 -17.00
N CYS A 61 16.87 -1.53 -15.84
CA CYS A 61 17.81 -0.63 -15.17
C CYS A 61 18.70 -1.33 -14.16
N GLU A 62 18.53 -2.63 -13.96
CA GLU A 62 19.26 -3.40 -12.95
C GLU A 62 20.34 -4.27 -13.51
#